data_84ca232c059fe3f3c7a60b3644d5d5e5
#
_entry.id   84ca232c059fe3f3c7a60b3644d5d5e5
#
_cell.length_a   1.000
_cell.length_b   1.000
_cell.length_c   1.000
_cell.angle_alpha   90.00
_cell.angle_beta   90.00
_cell.angle_gamma   90.00
#
_symmetry.space_group_name_H-M   'P 1'
#
loop_
_entity.id
_entity.type
_entity.pdbx_description
1 polymer ?
#
loop_
_entity_poly.entity_id
_entity_poly.type
_entity_poly.pdbx_seq_one_letter_code
_entity_poly.pdbx_strand_id
1 'polypeptide(L)'
;MAAKAQFHWDDPLLLDQQLTDDERMIRDAANAYCQERLAPRVLEGFRTGETDPAIFREMGALGLLGPTIPEQYGGPGLNYVAYGLIAREVERVDSGYRSMASVQSSLVMVPIFEFGSEGQKQKFLPKLATGEWIGCFGLTEPDHGSDPGSMATRAKKVPGGYSLTGSKMWISNSPIADVFVVWAKEVSESGAVGPIRGFVLEKGMKGLSAPAIHGKVGLRASITGEIVMDGVFCPEENAFPEVQGLKGPFTCLNSARYGISWGALGAAEDCWHRARQYTLDRKQFGRPLAANQLIQKKLADMQTEITLGLQGSLRLGRMKDEGIAAVEITSIMKRNNCGKSLDIARMARDMMGGNGISDEFGVARHLVNLEVVNTYEGTHDIHALILGRAITGIAAFSN
;
A
#
# COMPACT_ATOMS: atom_id res chain seq x y z
N MET A 1 -2.72 47.22 -11.10
CA MET A 1 -3.89 46.34 -10.94
C MET A 1 -3.35 44.98 -10.52
N ALA A 2 -3.82 44.41 -9.44
CA ALA A 2 -3.44 43.05 -9.08
C ALA A 2 -3.90 42.09 -10.20
N ALA A 3 -3.06 41.14 -10.57
CA ALA A 3 -3.43 40.13 -11.56
C ALA A 3 -4.70 39.41 -11.11
N LYS A 4 -5.67 39.23 -12.02
CA LYS A 4 -6.91 38.52 -11.70
C LYS A 4 -6.56 37.06 -11.39
N ALA A 5 -7.04 36.53 -10.24
CA ALA A 5 -6.82 35.14 -9.86
C ALA A 5 -7.28 34.20 -11.00
N GLN A 6 -6.42 33.25 -11.36
CA GLN A 6 -6.70 32.26 -12.40
C GLN A 6 -6.99 30.91 -11.74
N PHE A 7 -8.02 30.21 -12.24
CA PHE A 7 -8.33 28.84 -11.79
C PHE A 7 -7.50 27.83 -12.59
N HIS A 8 -6.72 27.02 -11.87
CA HIS A 8 -5.95 25.91 -12.42
C HIS A 8 -6.74 24.62 -12.19
N TRP A 9 -7.41 24.15 -13.23
CA TRP A 9 -8.30 22.99 -13.12
C TRP A 9 -7.58 21.67 -12.82
N ASP A 10 -6.30 21.58 -13.13
CA ASP A 10 -5.42 20.42 -12.88
C ASP A 10 -4.78 20.43 -11.47
N ASP A 11 -4.66 21.60 -10.85
CA ASP A 11 -4.20 21.78 -9.47
C ASP A 11 -4.94 22.94 -8.76
N PRO A 12 -6.22 22.75 -8.41
CA PRO A 12 -7.08 23.87 -7.95
C PRO A 12 -6.61 24.54 -6.66
N LEU A 13 -5.97 23.81 -5.75
CA LEU A 13 -5.45 24.33 -4.49
C LEU A 13 -3.92 24.50 -4.50
N LEU A 14 -3.31 24.48 -5.68
CA LEU A 14 -1.88 24.73 -5.90
C LEU A 14 -1.00 23.84 -5.00
N LEU A 15 -1.27 22.54 -5.03
CA LEU A 15 -0.50 21.53 -4.29
C LEU A 15 1.00 21.64 -4.61
N ASP A 16 1.32 21.80 -5.90
CA ASP A 16 2.70 21.91 -6.38
C ASP A 16 3.48 23.04 -5.68
N GLN A 17 2.83 24.17 -5.43
CA GLN A 17 3.46 25.32 -4.76
C GLN A 17 3.69 25.08 -3.26
N GLN A 18 3.07 24.08 -2.66
CA GLN A 18 3.18 23.71 -1.24
C GLN A 18 4.30 22.69 -0.99
N LEU A 19 4.88 22.14 -2.05
CA LEU A 19 5.98 21.18 -1.98
C LEU A 19 7.34 21.90 -1.94
N THR A 20 8.31 21.27 -1.27
CA THR A 20 9.72 21.70 -1.39
C THR A 20 10.31 21.32 -2.75
N ASP A 21 11.47 21.88 -3.10
CA ASP A 21 12.15 21.54 -4.35
C ASP A 21 12.53 20.07 -4.42
N ASP A 22 13.00 19.50 -3.31
CA ASP A 22 13.33 18.08 -3.21
C ASP A 22 12.10 17.19 -3.40
N GLU A 23 10.97 17.54 -2.79
CA GLU A 23 9.71 16.80 -2.92
C GLU A 23 9.21 16.82 -4.38
N ARG A 24 9.31 17.98 -5.07
CA ARG A 24 8.99 18.09 -6.50
C ARG A 24 9.92 17.21 -7.35
N MET A 25 11.22 17.28 -7.11
CA MET A 25 12.21 16.48 -7.85
C MET A 25 11.95 14.98 -7.68
N ILE A 26 11.67 14.51 -6.47
CA ILE A 26 11.35 13.11 -6.19
C ILE A 26 10.05 12.69 -6.88
N ARG A 27 9.00 13.50 -6.80
CA ARG A 27 7.73 13.25 -7.50
C ARG A 27 7.96 13.13 -9.01
N ASP A 28 8.70 14.05 -9.61
CA ASP A 28 8.94 14.09 -11.05
C ASP A 28 9.76 12.89 -11.52
N ALA A 29 10.78 12.49 -10.75
CA ALA A 29 11.56 11.28 -11.01
C ALA A 29 10.70 10.01 -10.90
N ALA A 30 9.86 9.91 -9.88
CA ALA A 30 8.93 8.81 -9.72
C ALA A 30 7.92 8.76 -10.86
N ASN A 31 7.33 9.90 -11.25
CA ASN A 31 6.41 9.99 -12.37
C ASN A 31 7.06 9.53 -13.68
N ALA A 32 8.25 10.06 -14.02
CA ALA A 32 8.98 9.69 -15.23
C ALA A 32 9.19 8.16 -15.30
N TYR A 33 9.73 7.55 -14.24
CA TYR A 33 9.88 6.10 -14.17
C TYR A 33 8.56 5.36 -14.35
N CYS A 34 7.52 5.78 -13.64
CA CYS A 34 6.21 5.12 -13.69
C CYS A 34 5.60 5.16 -15.08
N GLN A 35 5.66 6.31 -15.76
CA GLN A 35 5.08 6.46 -17.11
C GLN A 35 5.92 5.77 -18.17
N GLU A 36 7.26 5.83 -18.09
CA GLU A 36 8.15 5.27 -19.09
C GLU A 36 8.36 3.76 -18.95
N ARG A 37 8.36 3.25 -17.72
CA ARG A 37 8.75 1.86 -17.42
C ARG A 37 7.61 0.99 -16.92
N LEU A 38 6.72 1.48 -16.06
CA LEU A 38 5.63 0.68 -15.49
C LEU A 38 4.37 0.69 -16.35
N ALA A 39 3.96 1.84 -16.85
CA ALA A 39 2.73 1.97 -17.64
C ALA A 39 2.70 1.07 -18.89
N PRO A 40 3.80 0.89 -19.65
CA PRO A 40 3.80 -0.02 -20.80
C PRO A 40 3.64 -1.51 -20.44
N ARG A 41 3.98 -1.92 -19.20
CA ARG A 41 3.94 -3.33 -18.76
C ARG A 41 2.63 -3.69 -18.07
N VAL A 42 1.87 -2.71 -17.60
CA VAL A 42 0.78 -2.94 -16.65
C VAL A 42 -0.37 -3.76 -17.24
N LEU A 43 -0.69 -3.55 -18.50
CA LEU A 43 -1.82 -4.26 -19.14
C LEU A 43 -1.54 -5.76 -19.26
N GLU A 44 -0.32 -6.13 -19.65
CA GLU A 44 0.08 -7.52 -19.71
C GLU A 44 0.12 -8.16 -18.32
N GLY A 45 0.76 -7.52 -17.33
CA GLY A 45 0.77 -8.00 -15.95
C GLY A 45 -0.63 -8.17 -15.37
N PHE A 46 -1.55 -7.25 -15.68
CA PHE A 46 -2.95 -7.37 -15.26
C PHE A 46 -3.66 -8.55 -15.93
N ARG A 47 -3.46 -8.77 -17.22
CA ARG A 47 -4.09 -9.87 -17.99
C ARG A 47 -3.58 -11.25 -17.55
N THR A 48 -2.27 -11.41 -17.42
CA THR A 48 -1.64 -12.68 -17.03
C THR A 48 -1.74 -12.95 -15.53
N GLY A 49 -1.78 -11.91 -14.69
CA GLY A 49 -1.70 -12.03 -13.24
C GLY A 49 -0.27 -12.27 -12.76
N GLU A 50 0.71 -11.94 -13.57
CA GLU A 50 2.14 -12.09 -13.28
C GLU A 50 2.79 -10.78 -12.86
N THR A 51 3.84 -10.90 -12.07
CA THR A 51 4.67 -9.78 -11.60
C THR A 51 6.09 -9.96 -12.11
N ASP A 52 6.63 -8.94 -12.78
CA ASP A 52 8.04 -8.91 -13.14
C ASP A 52 8.91 -8.53 -11.93
N PRO A 53 9.72 -9.47 -11.35
CA PRO A 53 10.56 -9.17 -10.19
C PRO A 53 11.62 -8.09 -10.45
N ALA A 54 11.98 -7.83 -11.72
CA ALA A 54 12.95 -6.79 -12.07
C ALA A 54 12.49 -5.39 -11.63
N ILE A 55 11.17 -5.17 -11.50
CA ILE A 55 10.59 -3.92 -11.02
C ILE A 55 11.13 -3.53 -9.65
N PHE A 56 11.38 -4.49 -8.75
CA PHE A 56 11.95 -4.19 -7.42
C PHE A 56 13.35 -3.60 -7.53
N ARG A 57 14.22 -4.15 -8.38
CA ARG A 57 15.58 -3.62 -8.61
C ARG A 57 15.55 -2.26 -9.30
N GLU A 58 14.65 -2.07 -10.26
CA GLU A 58 14.46 -0.78 -10.92
C GLU A 58 14.03 0.30 -9.91
N MET A 59 13.03 0.00 -9.07
CA MET A 59 12.59 0.91 -8.01
C MET A 59 13.68 1.16 -6.96
N GLY A 60 14.42 0.11 -6.56
CA GLY A 60 15.53 0.23 -5.62
C GLY A 60 16.64 1.14 -6.13
N ALA A 61 17.03 1.00 -7.40
CA ALA A 61 18.05 1.84 -8.03
C ALA A 61 17.67 3.33 -8.07
N LEU A 62 16.37 3.64 -8.00
CA LEU A 62 15.85 5.01 -7.98
C LEU A 62 15.51 5.52 -6.56
N GLY A 63 15.78 4.73 -5.51
CA GLY A 63 15.43 5.08 -4.14
C GLY A 63 13.93 5.11 -3.85
N LEU A 64 13.12 4.38 -4.62
CA LEU A 64 11.66 4.32 -4.44
C LEU A 64 11.23 3.24 -3.43
N LEU A 65 12.16 2.39 -2.97
CA LEU A 65 11.93 1.40 -1.93
C LEU A 65 12.50 1.87 -0.59
N GLY A 66 11.74 1.65 0.48
CA GLY A 66 12.11 2.09 1.83
C GLY A 66 12.36 3.60 1.94
N PRO A 67 11.50 4.48 1.38
CA PRO A 67 11.79 5.90 1.24
C PRO A 67 12.13 6.59 2.57
N THR A 68 11.56 6.14 3.70
CA THR A 68 11.82 6.71 5.04
C THR A 68 12.93 6.01 5.82
N ILE A 69 13.56 4.99 5.24
CA ILE A 69 14.66 4.26 5.88
C ILE A 69 15.94 5.10 5.79
N PRO A 70 16.70 5.27 6.89
CA PRO A 70 17.92 6.07 6.89
C PRO A 70 19.02 5.54 5.94
N GLU A 71 19.85 6.46 5.44
CA GLU A 71 20.95 6.16 4.51
C GLU A 71 21.94 5.13 5.05
N GLN A 72 22.20 5.12 6.34
CA GLN A 72 23.11 4.14 6.98
C GLN A 72 22.66 2.68 6.81
N TYR A 73 21.38 2.45 6.45
CA TYR A 73 20.82 1.13 6.17
C TYR A 73 20.44 0.97 4.69
N GLY A 74 20.94 1.86 3.81
CA GLY A 74 20.74 1.80 2.37
C GLY A 74 19.44 2.41 1.86
N GLY A 75 18.62 2.98 2.74
CA GLY A 75 17.43 3.76 2.34
C GLY A 75 17.78 5.17 1.91
N PRO A 76 16.89 5.91 1.26
CA PRO A 76 17.16 7.28 0.83
C PRO A 76 16.94 8.35 1.92
N GLY A 77 16.39 8.01 3.08
CA GLY A 77 16.21 8.93 4.20
C GLY A 77 15.22 10.07 3.93
N LEU A 78 14.19 9.85 3.09
CA LEU A 78 13.23 10.87 2.69
C LEU A 78 12.16 11.12 3.75
N ASN A 79 11.51 12.27 3.66
CA ASN A 79 10.36 12.63 4.50
C ASN A 79 9.07 11.88 4.07
N TYR A 80 8.04 11.96 4.89
CA TYR A 80 6.78 11.29 4.62
C TYR A 80 6.03 11.87 3.42
N VAL A 81 6.13 13.18 3.16
CA VAL A 81 5.50 13.79 1.98
C VAL A 81 6.10 13.20 0.70
N ALA A 82 7.42 13.07 0.62
CA ALA A 82 8.08 12.41 -0.52
C ALA A 82 7.62 10.96 -0.68
N TYR A 83 7.51 10.20 0.42
CA TYR A 83 6.95 8.85 0.38
C TYR A 83 5.51 8.84 -0.18
N GLY A 84 4.67 9.77 0.26
CA GLY A 84 3.30 9.90 -0.24
C GLY A 84 3.25 10.19 -1.75
N LEU A 85 4.09 11.10 -2.23
CA LEU A 85 4.21 11.45 -3.64
C LEU A 85 4.67 10.26 -4.49
N ILE A 86 5.65 9.49 -4.03
CA ILE A 86 6.08 8.23 -4.68
C ILE A 86 4.88 7.27 -4.78
N ALA A 87 4.17 7.04 -3.69
CA ALA A 87 3.01 6.15 -3.67
C ALA A 87 1.92 6.61 -4.66
N ARG A 88 1.65 7.91 -4.74
CA ARG A 88 0.71 8.53 -5.68
C ARG A 88 1.09 8.24 -7.13
N GLU A 89 2.35 8.47 -7.52
CA GLU A 89 2.78 8.28 -8.90
C GLU A 89 2.82 6.80 -9.31
N VAL A 90 3.21 5.90 -8.42
CA VAL A 90 3.19 4.45 -8.68
C VAL A 90 1.74 3.95 -8.84
N GLU A 91 0.82 4.36 -7.97
CA GLU A 91 -0.58 3.92 -8.03
C GLU A 91 -1.38 4.60 -9.15
N ARG A 92 -0.92 5.76 -9.65
CA ARG A 92 -1.41 6.35 -10.90
C ARG A 92 -1.32 5.35 -12.06
N VAL A 93 -0.31 4.49 -12.06
CA VAL A 93 -0.19 3.39 -13.02
C VAL A 93 -1.03 2.20 -12.59
N ASP A 94 -0.80 1.69 -11.36
CA ASP A 94 -1.52 0.52 -10.85
C ASP A 94 -1.40 0.34 -9.35
N SER A 95 -2.53 0.04 -8.70
CA SER A 95 -2.55 -0.25 -7.26
C SER A 95 -1.75 -1.51 -6.90
N GLY A 96 -1.60 -2.46 -7.82
CA GLY A 96 -0.77 -3.66 -7.63
C GLY A 96 0.71 -3.29 -7.46
N TYR A 97 1.23 -2.45 -8.32
CA TYR A 97 2.62 -1.96 -8.22
C TYR A 97 2.87 -1.15 -6.95
N ARG A 98 1.91 -0.27 -6.58
CA ARG A 98 2.04 0.46 -5.31
C ARG A 98 2.00 -0.50 -4.11
N SER A 99 1.14 -1.53 -4.15
CA SER A 99 1.06 -2.54 -3.08
C SER A 99 2.39 -3.29 -2.91
N MET A 100 3.03 -3.72 -4.02
CA MET A 100 4.35 -4.35 -4.00
C MET A 100 5.39 -3.48 -3.30
N ALA A 101 5.51 -2.21 -3.70
CA ALA A 101 6.46 -1.25 -3.14
C ALA A 101 6.15 -0.93 -1.67
N SER A 102 4.86 -0.80 -1.31
CA SER A 102 4.42 -0.53 0.06
C SER A 102 4.69 -1.70 1.00
N VAL A 103 4.45 -2.94 0.57
CA VAL A 103 4.79 -4.14 1.36
C VAL A 103 6.29 -4.20 1.62
N GLN A 104 7.11 -4.03 0.58
CA GLN A 104 8.57 -3.97 0.72
C GLN A 104 8.99 -2.89 1.73
N SER A 105 8.51 -1.66 1.54
CA SER A 105 8.94 -0.48 2.29
C SER A 105 8.36 -0.44 3.71
N SER A 106 7.03 -0.49 3.85
CA SER A 106 6.34 -0.23 5.12
C SER A 106 6.07 -1.47 5.96
N LEU A 107 5.92 -2.64 5.33
CA LEU A 107 5.56 -3.86 6.04
C LEU A 107 6.74 -4.82 6.26
N VAL A 108 7.86 -4.65 5.51
CA VAL A 108 9.08 -5.44 5.67
C VAL A 108 10.22 -4.59 6.21
N MET A 109 10.58 -3.49 5.55
CA MET A 109 11.72 -2.69 5.98
C MET A 109 11.44 -1.93 7.28
N VAL A 110 10.25 -1.34 7.44
CA VAL A 110 9.90 -0.62 8.67
C VAL A 110 9.94 -1.52 9.91
N PRO A 111 9.33 -2.72 9.98
CA PRO A 111 9.46 -3.55 11.19
C PRO A 111 10.88 -4.00 11.47
N ILE A 112 11.71 -4.26 10.47
CA ILE A 112 13.12 -4.58 10.66
C ILE A 112 13.87 -3.36 11.23
N PHE A 113 13.57 -2.15 10.73
CA PHE A 113 14.15 -0.92 11.22
C PHE A 113 13.73 -0.59 12.65
N GLU A 114 12.43 -0.68 12.94
CA GLU A 114 11.86 -0.28 14.24
C GLU A 114 12.13 -1.30 15.36
N PHE A 115 12.05 -2.59 15.03
CA PHE A 115 12.03 -3.66 16.03
C PHE A 115 13.18 -4.66 15.90
N GLY A 116 13.96 -4.58 14.85
CA GLY A 116 15.09 -5.47 14.61
C GLY A 116 16.33 -5.09 15.43
N SER A 117 17.13 -6.10 15.75
CA SER A 117 18.50 -5.88 16.28
C SER A 117 19.37 -5.19 15.22
N GLU A 118 20.49 -4.60 15.65
CA GLU A 118 21.42 -3.97 14.71
C GLU A 118 21.92 -4.97 13.65
N GLY A 119 22.18 -6.23 14.06
CA GLY A 119 22.54 -7.31 13.13
C GLY A 119 21.48 -7.58 12.07
N GLN A 120 20.21 -7.58 12.46
CA GLN A 120 19.09 -7.74 11.51
C GLN A 120 19.00 -6.54 10.55
N LYS A 121 19.12 -5.31 11.04
CA LYS A 121 19.11 -4.09 10.21
C LYS A 121 20.21 -4.13 9.16
N GLN A 122 21.44 -4.40 9.56
CA GLN A 122 22.59 -4.47 8.65
C GLN A 122 22.50 -5.64 7.64
N LYS A 123 21.91 -6.76 8.05
CA LYS A 123 21.75 -7.93 7.17
C LYS A 123 20.69 -7.73 6.11
N PHE A 124 19.52 -7.21 6.48
CA PHE A 124 18.34 -7.25 5.63
C PHE A 124 18.06 -5.93 4.88
N LEU A 125 18.19 -4.77 5.56
CA LEU A 125 17.73 -3.50 5.01
C LEU A 125 18.45 -3.09 3.71
N PRO A 126 19.79 -3.18 3.59
CA PRO A 126 20.47 -2.75 2.37
C PRO A 126 20.02 -3.52 1.12
N LYS A 127 19.81 -4.84 1.25
CA LYS A 127 19.38 -5.69 0.14
C LYS A 127 17.92 -5.51 -0.22
N LEU A 128 17.07 -5.19 0.76
CA LEU A 128 15.68 -4.84 0.55
C LEU A 128 15.54 -3.46 -0.11
N ALA A 129 16.37 -2.49 0.29
CA ALA A 129 16.37 -1.13 -0.28
C ALA A 129 16.77 -1.13 -1.77
N THR A 130 17.74 -1.95 -2.16
CA THR A 130 18.17 -2.09 -3.56
C THR A 130 17.23 -2.97 -4.38
N GLY A 131 16.24 -3.63 -3.77
CA GLY A 131 15.39 -4.62 -4.42
C GLY A 131 16.13 -5.90 -4.85
N GLU A 132 17.34 -6.14 -4.35
CA GLU A 132 18.05 -7.42 -4.51
C GLU A 132 17.27 -8.54 -3.84
N TRP A 133 16.75 -8.29 -2.64
CA TRP A 133 15.83 -9.15 -1.93
C TRP A 133 14.42 -8.58 -1.90
N ILE A 134 13.45 -9.46 -2.07
CA ILE A 134 12.03 -9.15 -2.03
C ILE A 134 11.47 -9.64 -0.70
N GLY A 135 10.67 -8.80 -0.04
CA GLY A 135 10.05 -9.13 1.22
C GLY A 135 8.53 -9.27 1.15
N CYS A 136 7.99 -10.03 2.11
CA CYS A 136 6.55 -10.14 2.33
C CYS A 136 6.21 -10.07 3.81
N PHE A 137 4.90 -9.84 4.12
CA PHE A 137 4.42 -9.60 5.48
C PHE A 137 3.26 -10.53 5.81
N GLY A 138 3.50 -11.48 6.70
CA GLY A 138 2.56 -12.51 7.12
C GLY A 138 1.86 -12.17 8.42
N LEU A 139 0.70 -11.50 8.35
CA LEU A 139 -0.18 -11.24 9.50
C LEU A 139 -1.51 -11.98 9.35
N THR A 140 -2.26 -11.66 8.28
CA THR A 140 -3.60 -12.19 7.98
C THR A 140 -3.59 -13.70 7.81
N GLU A 141 -4.57 -14.39 8.39
CA GLU A 141 -4.78 -15.84 8.26
C GLU A 141 -6.12 -16.12 7.56
N PRO A 142 -6.36 -17.34 7.06
CA PRO A 142 -7.63 -17.70 6.42
C PRO A 142 -8.86 -17.31 7.25
N ASP A 143 -8.82 -17.55 8.58
CA ASP A 143 -9.94 -17.30 9.48
C ASP A 143 -9.81 -16.01 10.31
N HIS A 144 -8.68 -15.28 10.19
CA HIS A 144 -8.36 -14.12 11.03
C HIS A 144 -7.85 -12.94 10.17
N GLY A 145 -8.80 -12.20 9.57
CA GLY A 145 -8.51 -10.99 8.79
C GLY A 145 -8.61 -9.71 9.63
N SER A 146 -9.84 -9.25 9.89
CA SER A 146 -10.10 -8.03 10.68
C SER A 146 -9.80 -8.20 12.18
N ASP A 147 -9.67 -9.44 12.65
CA ASP A 147 -9.24 -9.79 14.01
C ASP A 147 -7.90 -10.54 14.02
N PRO A 148 -6.78 -9.86 13.76
CA PRO A 148 -5.46 -10.49 13.75
C PRO A 148 -5.00 -10.94 15.16
N GLY A 149 -5.62 -10.42 16.21
CA GLY A 149 -5.36 -10.84 17.60
C GLY A 149 -5.69 -12.29 17.87
N SER A 150 -6.67 -12.83 17.17
CA SER A 150 -7.10 -14.23 17.30
C SER A 150 -6.28 -15.23 16.49
N MET A 151 -5.21 -14.79 15.79
CA MET A 151 -4.39 -15.64 14.93
C MET A 151 -4.07 -17.02 15.53
N ALA A 152 -4.07 -18.03 14.66
CA ALA A 152 -3.78 -19.41 15.02
C ALA A 152 -2.31 -19.79 14.92
N THR A 153 -1.52 -19.11 14.10
CA THR A 153 -0.07 -19.37 13.92
C THR A 153 0.68 -19.31 15.25
N ARG A 154 1.52 -20.31 15.49
CA ARG A 154 2.31 -20.49 16.73
C ARG A 154 3.80 -20.52 16.44
N ALA A 155 4.57 -19.91 17.33
CA ALA A 155 6.03 -19.98 17.39
C ALA A 155 6.40 -20.63 18.73
N LYS A 156 6.65 -21.95 18.72
CA LYS A 156 7.02 -22.71 19.92
C LYS A 156 8.51 -22.52 20.21
N LYS A 157 8.86 -22.14 21.43
CA LYS A 157 10.25 -22.06 21.88
C LYS A 157 10.89 -23.44 21.83
N VAL A 158 12.08 -23.51 21.22
CA VAL A 158 12.92 -24.72 21.11
C VAL A 158 14.38 -24.34 21.34
N PRO A 159 15.29 -25.28 21.57
CA PRO A 159 16.70 -24.95 21.72
C PRO A 159 17.26 -24.15 20.52
N GLY A 160 17.83 -22.98 20.78
CA GLY A 160 18.43 -22.10 19.77
C GLY A 160 17.47 -21.24 18.95
N GLY A 161 16.14 -21.26 19.25
CA GLY A 161 15.18 -20.45 18.50
C GLY A 161 13.73 -20.85 18.70
N TYR A 162 12.99 -20.86 17.60
CA TYR A 162 11.56 -21.14 17.57
C TYR A 162 11.20 -22.10 16.44
N SER A 163 10.15 -22.90 16.64
CA SER A 163 9.51 -23.70 15.60
C SER A 163 8.16 -23.08 15.26
N LEU A 164 8.01 -22.56 14.02
CA LEU A 164 6.81 -21.90 13.56
C LEU A 164 5.89 -22.87 12.82
N THR A 165 4.60 -22.88 13.19
CA THR A 165 3.57 -23.69 12.53
C THR A 165 2.30 -22.86 12.35
N GLY A 166 1.72 -22.89 11.15
CA GLY A 166 0.50 -22.18 10.77
C GLY A 166 0.52 -21.73 9.32
N SER A 167 -0.46 -20.94 8.92
CA SER A 167 -0.56 -20.39 7.58
C SER A 167 -0.98 -18.93 7.59
N LYS A 168 -0.50 -18.18 6.58
CA LYS A 168 -0.90 -16.81 6.31
C LYS A 168 -1.51 -16.74 4.93
N MET A 169 -2.48 -15.86 4.71
CA MET A 169 -3.23 -15.76 3.46
C MET A 169 -3.32 -14.32 2.97
N TRP A 170 -3.47 -14.16 1.66
CA TRP A 170 -3.51 -12.86 0.97
C TRP A 170 -2.20 -12.07 1.10
N ILE A 171 -1.07 -12.76 1.04
CA ILE A 171 0.24 -12.18 1.27
C ILE A 171 0.87 -11.74 -0.06
N SER A 172 0.89 -10.42 -0.27
CA SER A 172 1.58 -9.83 -1.43
C SER A 172 3.06 -10.18 -1.42
N ASN A 173 3.60 -10.49 -2.58
CA ASN A 173 4.99 -10.86 -2.86
C ASN A 173 5.41 -12.25 -2.33
N SER A 174 4.64 -12.95 -1.50
CA SER A 174 5.11 -14.19 -0.85
C SER A 174 5.64 -15.25 -1.83
N PRO A 175 5.05 -15.48 -3.03
CA PRO A 175 5.58 -16.49 -3.95
C PRO A 175 6.97 -16.19 -4.52
N ILE A 176 7.38 -14.92 -4.50
CA ILE A 176 8.69 -14.47 -5.00
C ILE A 176 9.60 -13.91 -3.90
N ALA A 177 9.17 -13.96 -2.63
CA ALA A 177 9.88 -13.36 -1.52
C ALA A 177 11.16 -14.14 -1.15
N ASP A 178 12.19 -13.40 -0.76
CA ASP A 178 13.42 -13.90 -0.15
C ASP A 178 13.36 -13.77 1.38
N VAL A 179 12.59 -12.77 1.88
CA VAL A 179 12.45 -12.43 3.31
C VAL A 179 10.97 -12.38 3.69
N PHE A 180 10.61 -13.06 4.76
CA PHE A 180 9.24 -13.18 5.26
C PHE A 180 9.16 -12.63 6.68
N VAL A 181 8.54 -11.48 6.87
CA VAL A 181 8.22 -10.95 8.21
C VAL A 181 6.90 -11.59 8.65
N VAL A 182 6.94 -12.46 9.65
CA VAL A 182 5.78 -13.26 10.10
C VAL A 182 5.46 -12.94 11.56
N TRP A 183 4.18 -12.74 11.83
CA TRP A 183 3.66 -12.56 13.19
C TRP A 183 2.99 -13.84 13.69
N ALA A 184 3.36 -14.30 14.87
CA ALA A 184 2.87 -15.53 15.49
C ALA A 184 2.73 -15.38 17.00
N LYS A 185 1.81 -16.13 17.63
CA LYS A 185 1.74 -16.24 19.09
C LYS A 185 2.89 -17.09 19.60
N GLU A 186 3.66 -16.56 20.51
CA GLU A 186 4.70 -17.31 21.19
C GLU A 186 4.10 -18.45 22.01
N VAL A 187 4.74 -19.60 22.03
CA VAL A 187 4.36 -20.73 22.89
C VAL A 187 5.61 -21.14 23.66
N SER A 188 5.52 -21.14 25.00
CA SER A 188 6.62 -21.57 25.86
C SER A 188 6.93 -23.07 25.71
N GLU A 189 8.06 -23.52 26.21
CA GLU A 189 8.41 -24.95 26.26
C GLU A 189 7.33 -25.78 26.99
N SER A 190 6.68 -25.22 28.02
CA SER A 190 5.59 -25.84 28.77
C SER A 190 4.25 -25.85 28.02
N GLY A 191 4.15 -25.21 26.85
CA GLY A 191 2.93 -25.14 26.04
C GLY A 191 2.01 -23.95 26.35
N ALA A 192 2.40 -23.03 27.24
CA ALA A 192 1.63 -21.83 27.54
C ALA A 192 1.70 -20.85 26.37
N VAL A 193 0.51 -20.34 25.94
CA VAL A 193 0.40 -19.35 24.87
C VAL A 193 0.71 -17.96 25.42
N GLY A 194 1.71 -17.31 24.84
CA GLY A 194 2.18 -15.99 25.18
C GLY A 194 1.74 -14.91 24.17
N PRO A 195 2.43 -13.75 24.16
CA PRO A 195 2.11 -12.65 23.28
C PRO A 195 2.43 -12.94 21.81
N ILE A 196 1.91 -12.11 20.91
CA ILE A 196 2.30 -12.09 19.51
C ILE A 196 3.71 -11.51 19.43
N ARG A 197 4.57 -12.15 18.62
CA ARG A 197 5.93 -11.68 18.28
C ARG A 197 6.15 -11.71 16.78
N GLY A 198 7.14 -10.93 16.31
CA GLY A 198 7.57 -10.90 14.93
C GLY A 198 8.82 -11.74 14.70
N PHE A 199 8.88 -12.41 13.56
CA PHE A 199 9.96 -13.30 13.14
C PHE A 199 10.34 -12.99 11.69
N VAL A 200 11.65 -13.06 11.38
CA VAL A 200 12.14 -12.93 10.02
C VAL A 200 12.56 -14.31 9.52
N LEU A 201 11.75 -14.88 8.61
CA LEU A 201 12.09 -16.12 7.94
C LEU A 201 12.76 -15.82 6.60
N GLU A 202 13.59 -16.74 6.14
CA GLU A 202 14.33 -16.62 4.89
C GLU A 202 13.94 -17.74 3.92
N LYS A 203 13.92 -17.43 2.65
CA LYS A 203 13.65 -18.40 1.57
C LYS A 203 14.54 -19.62 1.70
N GLY A 204 13.97 -20.81 1.50
CA GLY A 204 14.69 -22.07 1.61
C GLY A 204 14.75 -22.68 3.00
N MET A 205 14.21 -22.02 4.05
CA MET A 205 14.03 -22.65 5.35
C MET A 205 13.13 -23.88 5.22
N LYS A 206 13.56 -25.00 5.82
CA LYS A 206 12.82 -26.27 5.76
C LYS A 206 11.41 -26.11 6.37
N GLY A 207 10.39 -26.57 5.66
CA GLY A 207 8.98 -26.46 6.09
C GLY A 207 8.31 -25.16 5.69
N LEU A 208 9.02 -24.19 5.07
CA LEU A 208 8.46 -22.95 4.55
C LEU A 208 8.09 -23.10 3.07
N SER A 209 6.85 -22.76 2.72
CA SER A 209 6.40 -22.68 1.33
C SER A 209 5.44 -21.48 1.15
N ALA A 210 5.36 -20.97 -0.07
CA ALA A 210 4.55 -19.81 -0.40
C ALA A 210 3.83 -19.99 -1.76
N PRO A 211 2.76 -20.81 -1.82
CA PRO A 211 2.02 -21.02 -3.05
C PRO A 211 1.27 -19.75 -3.47
N ALA A 212 1.18 -19.52 -4.79
CA ALA A 212 0.47 -18.39 -5.37
C ALA A 212 -1.05 -18.57 -5.30
N ILE A 213 -1.79 -17.48 -5.06
CA ILE A 213 -3.24 -17.41 -5.17
C ILE A 213 -3.59 -16.88 -6.56
N HIS A 214 -4.37 -17.66 -7.30
CA HIS A 214 -4.84 -17.33 -8.63
C HIS A 214 -6.30 -16.85 -8.62
N GLY A 215 -6.76 -16.21 -9.70
CA GLY A 215 -8.16 -15.83 -9.89
C GLY A 215 -8.60 -14.57 -9.15
N LYS A 216 -7.69 -13.75 -8.63
CA LYS A 216 -8.03 -12.44 -8.08
C LYS A 216 -8.67 -11.56 -9.16
N VAL A 217 -9.70 -10.79 -8.79
CA VAL A 217 -10.33 -9.83 -9.71
C VAL A 217 -9.59 -8.50 -9.77
N GLY A 218 -8.91 -8.11 -8.70
CA GLY A 218 -8.08 -6.90 -8.61
C GLY A 218 -6.65 -7.19 -8.18
N LEU A 219 -5.76 -6.18 -8.24
CA LEU A 219 -4.33 -6.27 -7.99
C LEU A 219 -3.66 -7.41 -8.76
N ARG A 220 -4.09 -7.66 -9.98
CA ARG A 220 -3.60 -8.80 -10.76
C ARG A 220 -2.13 -8.65 -11.16
N ALA A 221 -1.66 -7.41 -11.37
CA ALA A 221 -0.25 -7.12 -11.66
C ALA A 221 0.67 -7.29 -10.43
N SER A 222 0.12 -7.64 -9.25
CA SER A 222 0.87 -7.92 -8.03
C SER A 222 0.65 -9.37 -7.63
N ILE A 223 1.71 -10.19 -7.66
CA ILE A 223 1.63 -11.58 -7.22
C ILE A 223 1.29 -11.64 -5.73
N THR A 224 0.34 -12.51 -5.39
CA THR A 224 -0.16 -12.69 -4.01
C THR A 224 -0.21 -14.18 -3.73
N GLY A 225 0.15 -14.60 -2.54
CA GLY A 225 0.13 -16.00 -2.16
C GLY A 225 -0.24 -16.22 -0.72
N GLU A 226 0.08 -17.42 -0.28
CA GLU A 226 0.04 -17.84 1.11
C GLU A 226 1.46 -17.90 1.68
N ILE A 227 1.58 -18.06 3.00
CA ILE A 227 2.79 -18.52 3.66
C ILE A 227 2.37 -19.74 4.48
N VAL A 228 2.92 -20.90 4.15
CA VAL A 228 2.65 -22.15 4.88
C VAL A 228 3.91 -22.53 5.64
N MET A 229 3.75 -22.75 6.94
CA MET A 229 4.82 -23.09 7.86
C MET A 229 4.50 -24.42 8.55
N ASP A 230 5.35 -25.41 8.33
CA ASP A 230 5.28 -26.75 8.94
C ASP A 230 6.53 -27.00 9.77
N GLY A 231 6.52 -26.52 11.02
CA GLY A 231 7.64 -26.65 11.94
C GLY A 231 8.91 -25.90 11.48
N VAL A 232 8.75 -24.74 10.83
CA VAL A 232 9.90 -23.94 10.34
C VAL A 232 10.76 -23.51 11.50
N PHE A 233 12.04 -23.93 11.52
CA PHE A 233 12.99 -23.46 12.51
C PHE A 233 13.43 -22.03 12.20
N CYS A 234 13.16 -21.11 13.12
CA CYS A 234 13.63 -19.74 13.11
C CYS A 234 14.68 -19.55 14.20
N PRO A 235 15.93 -19.23 13.87
CA PRO A 235 16.95 -18.93 14.87
C PRO A 235 16.53 -17.78 15.79
N GLU A 236 17.00 -17.79 17.04
CA GLU A 236 16.69 -16.74 18.04
C GLU A 236 17.02 -15.34 17.52
N GLU A 237 18.14 -15.21 16.82
CA GLU A 237 18.59 -13.95 16.22
C GLU A 237 17.70 -13.40 15.12
N ASN A 238 16.77 -14.20 14.58
CA ASN A 238 15.79 -13.78 13.58
C ASN A 238 14.43 -13.41 14.21
N ALA A 239 14.25 -13.55 15.53
CA ALA A 239 13.08 -13.01 16.22
C ALA A 239 13.30 -11.53 16.55
N PHE A 240 12.26 -10.69 16.43
CA PHE A 240 12.36 -9.30 16.85
C PHE A 240 12.51 -9.21 18.38
N PRO A 241 13.56 -8.55 18.90
CA PRO A 241 13.86 -8.62 20.32
C PRO A 241 12.88 -7.84 21.21
N GLU A 242 12.37 -6.70 20.74
CA GLU A 242 11.76 -5.67 21.60
C GLU A 242 10.26 -5.47 21.41
N VAL A 243 9.60 -6.20 20.50
CA VAL A 243 8.19 -5.99 20.20
C VAL A 243 7.32 -7.16 20.60
N GLN A 244 6.23 -6.86 21.32
CA GLN A 244 5.23 -7.84 21.75
C GLN A 244 3.81 -7.31 21.52
N GLY A 245 2.87 -8.23 21.28
CA GLY A 245 1.47 -7.95 21.05
C GLY A 245 1.20 -7.34 19.67
N LEU A 246 0.03 -6.72 19.54
CA LEU A 246 -0.41 -6.11 18.28
C LEU A 246 0.25 -4.77 17.96
N LYS A 247 1.00 -4.17 18.89
CA LYS A 247 1.71 -2.91 18.64
C LYS A 247 2.63 -3.04 17.43
N GLY A 248 3.38 -4.15 17.33
CA GLY A 248 4.30 -4.37 16.21
C GLY A 248 3.62 -4.29 14.84
N PRO A 249 2.70 -5.22 14.52
CA PRO A 249 2.05 -5.21 13.23
C PRO A 249 1.24 -3.93 12.96
N PHE A 250 0.63 -3.32 13.98
CA PHE A 250 -0.15 -2.09 13.79
C PHE A 250 0.72 -0.86 13.51
N THR A 251 1.94 -0.78 14.04
CA THR A 251 2.90 0.26 13.67
C THR A 251 3.23 0.16 12.17
N CYS A 252 3.51 -1.04 11.67
CA CYS A 252 3.77 -1.29 10.25
C CYS A 252 2.58 -0.92 9.37
N LEU A 253 1.39 -1.39 9.75
CA LEU A 253 0.15 -1.08 9.03
C LEU A 253 -0.14 0.42 9.00
N ASN A 254 0.16 1.17 10.07
CA ASN A 254 -0.03 2.62 10.08
C ASN A 254 0.87 3.34 9.05
N SER A 255 2.11 2.85 8.85
CA SER A 255 3.00 3.35 7.81
C SER A 255 2.46 3.02 6.40
N ALA A 256 2.04 1.79 6.17
CA ALA A 256 1.49 1.36 4.88
C ALA A 256 0.17 2.08 4.54
N ARG A 257 -0.74 2.22 5.49
CA ARG A 257 -2.01 2.94 5.33
C ARG A 257 -1.83 4.40 4.93
N TYR A 258 -0.75 5.03 5.41
CA TYR A 258 -0.37 6.38 4.97
C TYR A 258 -0.06 6.40 3.46
N GLY A 259 0.79 5.50 2.97
CA GLY A 259 1.09 5.38 1.54
C GLY A 259 -0.15 5.06 0.70
N ILE A 260 -1.07 4.22 1.21
CA ILE A 260 -2.35 3.92 0.57
C ILE A 260 -3.21 5.18 0.41
N SER A 261 -3.23 6.06 1.41
CA SER A 261 -4.04 7.28 1.37
C SER A 261 -3.64 8.24 0.24
N TRP A 262 -2.37 8.27 -0.11
CA TRP A 262 -1.86 9.01 -1.26
C TRP A 262 -2.05 8.24 -2.57
N GLY A 263 -1.71 6.95 -2.57
CA GLY A 263 -1.74 6.12 -3.75
C GLY A 263 -3.11 6.04 -4.39
N ALA A 264 -4.15 5.81 -3.60
CA ALA A 264 -5.52 5.73 -4.08
C ALA A 264 -5.94 6.99 -4.89
N LEU A 265 -5.47 8.18 -4.46
CA LEU A 265 -5.73 9.42 -5.20
C LEU A 265 -5.00 9.46 -6.54
N GLY A 266 -3.81 8.86 -6.66
CA GLY A 266 -3.12 8.71 -7.94
C GLY A 266 -3.94 7.92 -8.95
N ALA A 267 -4.54 6.79 -8.51
CA ALA A 267 -5.45 6.01 -9.34
C ALA A 267 -6.73 6.80 -9.71
N ALA A 268 -7.26 7.57 -8.76
CA ALA A 268 -8.42 8.44 -9.00
C ALA A 268 -8.12 9.53 -10.03
N GLU A 269 -6.93 10.15 -9.96
CA GLU A 269 -6.49 11.14 -10.93
C GLU A 269 -6.34 10.56 -12.33
N ASP A 270 -5.76 9.36 -12.48
CA ASP A 270 -5.67 8.70 -13.79
C ASP A 270 -7.06 8.40 -14.35
N CYS A 271 -7.99 7.90 -13.54
CA CYS A 271 -9.37 7.68 -13.94
C CYS A 271 -10.05 8.99 -14.37
N TRP A 272 -9.86 10.08 -13.63
CA TRP A 272 -10.45 11.37 -13.93
C TRP A 272 -9.90 11.99 -15.22
N HIS A 273 -8.57 11.94 -15.41
CA HIS A 273 -7.92 12.44 -16.63
C HIS A 273 -8.40 11.67 -17.86
N ARG A 274 -8.42 10.33 -17.80
CA ARG A 274 -8.91 9.47 -18.90
C ARG A 274 -10.37 9.76 -19.24
N ALA A 275 -11.23 9.82 -18.22
CA ALA A 275 -12.65 10.10 -18.42
C ALA A 275 -12.88 11.51 -18.99
N ARG A 276 -12.14 12.51 -18.48
CA ARG A 276 -12.20 13.88 -19.00
C ARG A 276 -11.80 13.91 -20.48
N GLN A 277 -10.64 13.36 -20.84
CA GLN A 277 -10.18 13.36 -22.23
C GLN A 277 -11.15 12.60 -23.14
N TYR A 278 -11.55 11.40 -22.74
CA TYR A 278 -12.52 10.60 -23.49
C TYR A 278 -13.83 11.36 -23.75
N THR A 279 -14.36 12.05 -22.76
CA THR A 279 -15.64 12.77 -22.91
C THR A 279 -15.53 14.06 -23.76
N LEU A 280 -14.34 14.63 -23.88
CA LEU A 280 -14.04 15.72 -24.80
C LEU A 280 -13.98 15.24 -26.26
N ASP A 281 -13.39 14.06 -26.49
CA ASP A 281 -13.14 13.51 -27.82
C ASP A 281 -14.37 12.78 -28.38
N ARG A 282 -15.07 12.01 -27.53
CA ARG A 282 -16.21 11.19 -27.92
C ARG A 282 -17.45 12.05 -28.18
N LYS A 283 -17.99 11.95 -29.39
CA LYS A 283 -19.20 12.67 -29.81
C LYS A 283 -20.40 11.72 -29.86
N GLN A 284 -21.54 12.15 -29.34
CA GLN A 284 -22.86 11.56 -29.51
C GLN A 284 -23.87 12.68 -29.70
N PHE A 285 -24.94 12.44 -30.47
CA PHE A 285 -25.93 13.48 -30.81
C PHE A 285 -25.31 14.75 -31.38
N GLY A 286 -24.24 14.61 -32.18
CA GLY A 286 -23.54 15.70 -32.86
C GLY A 286 -22.62 16.57 -32.01
N ARG A 287 -22.37 16.24 -30.72
CA ARG A 287 -21.59 17.05 -29.79
C ARG A 287 -20.73 16.20 -28.83
N PRO A 288 -19.64 16.73 -28.25
CA PRO A 288 -18.86 16.01 -27.23
C PRO A 288 -19.72 15.57 -26.05
N LEU A 289 -19.42 14.40 -25.45
CA LEU A 289 -20.09 13.95 -24.23
C LEU A 289 -19.91 14.96 -23.09
N ALA A 290 -18.78 15.62 -23.00
CA ALA A 290 -18.49 16.68 -22.03
C ALA A 290 -19.45 17.89 -22.09
N ALA A 291 -20.20 18.05 -23.17
CA ALA A 291 -21.27 19.07 -23.27
C ALA A 291 -22.56 18.71 -22.53
N ASN A 292 -22.63 17.48 -21.97
CA ASN A 292 -23.76 17.04 -21.17
C ASN A 292 -23.60 17.46 -19.71
N GLN A 293 -24.64 18.05 -19.11
CA GLN A 293 -24.62 18.51 -17.73
C GLN A 293 -24.31 17.41 -16.71
N LEU A 294 -24.79 16.17 -16.92
CA LEU A 294 -24.51 15.05 -16.04
C LEU A 294 -23.03 14.62 -16.09
N ILE A 295 -22.37 14.75 -17.24
CA ILE A 295 -20.94 14.50 -17.40
C ILE A 295 -20.13 15.59 -16.70
N GLN A 296 -20.48 16.88 -16.91
CA GLN A 296 -19.81 17.99 -16.23
C GLN A 296 -19.92 17.91 -14.71
N LYS A 297 -21.11 17.54 -14.20
CA LYS A 297 -21.33 17.32 -12.77
C LYS A 297 -20.38 16.24 -12.23
N LYS A 298 -20.31 15.06 -12.89
CA LYS A 298 -19.42 13.98 -12.47
C LYS A 298 -17.95 14.42 -12.47
N LEU A 299 -17.48 15.13 -13.51
CA LEU A 299 -16.12 15.65 -13.57
C LEU A 299 -15.82 16.62 -12.42
N ALA A 300 -16.78 17.49 -12.06
CA ALA A 300 -16.63 18.42 -10.95
C ALA A 300 -16.61 17.70 -9.60
N ASP A 301 -17.52 16.75 -9.38
CA ASP A 301 -17.55 15.94 -8.14
C ASP A 301 -16.22 15.20 -7.95
N MET A 302 -15.72 14.52 -9.00
CA MET A 302 -14.44 13.79 -8.98
C MET A 302 -13.26 14.71 -8.63
N GLN A 303 -13.15 15.87 -9.30
CA GLN A 303 -12.10 16.85 -9.04
C GLN A 303 -12.14 17.36 -7.61
N THR A 304 -13.32 17.66 -7.09
CA THR A 304 -13.50 18.15 -5.71
C THR A 304 -12.94 17.16 -4.70
N GLU A 305 -13.29 15.88 -4.81
CA GLU A 305 -12.84 14.84 -3.88
C GLU A 305 -11.33 14.57 -3.99
N ILE A 306 -10.77 14.56 -5.21
CA ILE A 306 -9.31 14.45 -5.43
C ILE A 306 -8.58 15.61 -4.76
N THR A 307 -9.02 16.84 -5.01
CA THR A 307 -8.39 18.05 -4.49
C THR A 307 -8.36 18.09 -2.96
N LEU A 308 -9.51 17.81 -2.32
CA LEU A 308 -9.60 17.77 -0.86
C LEU A 308 -8.81 16.61 -0.26
N GLY A 309 -8.84 15.44 -0.90
CA GLY A 309 -8.06 14.27 -0.48
C GLY A 309 -6.56 14.53 -0.51
N LEU A 310 -6.05 15.16 -1.57
CA LEU A 310 -4.62 15.51 -1.70
C LEU A 310 -4.19 16.51 -0.62
N GLN A 311 -4.99 17.53 -0.33
CA GLN A 311 -4.69 18.49 0.74
C GLN A 311 -4.68 17.83 2.12
N GLY A 312 -5.64 16.93 2.41
CA GLY A 312 -5.65 16.16 3.64
C GLY A 312 -4.44 15.24 3.77
N SER A 313 -4.03 14.58 2.68
CA SER A 313 -2.85 13.72 2.66
C SER A 313 -1.56 14.51 2.84
N LEU A 314 -1.43 15.69 2.22
CA LEU A 314 -0.29 16.59 2.42
C LEU A 314 -0.20 17.01 3.90
N ARG A 315 -1.31 17.44 4.50
CA ARG A 315 -1.30 17.81 5.93
C ARG A 315 -0.91 16.63 6.81
N LEU A 316 -1.42 15.43 6.55
CA LEU A 316 -1.03 14.22 7.28
C LEU A 316 0.47 13.94 7.12
N GLY A 317 1.04 14.09 5.91
CA GLY A 317 2.46 13.93 5.66
C GLY A 317 3.30 14.89 6.53
N ARG A 318 2.97 16.17 6.53
CA ARG A 318 3.63 17.17 7.39
C ARG A 318 3.53 16.80 8.88
N MET A 319 2.34 16.38 9.35
CA MET A 319 2.16 15.94 10.73
C MET A 319 3.00 14.72 11.10
N LYS A 320 3.22 13.81 10.15
CA LYS A 320 4.11 12.65 10.37
C LYS A 320 5.57 13.08 10.46
N ASP A 321 6.00 14.01 9.62
CA ASP A 321 7.36 14.57 9.66
C ASP A 321 7.59 15.36 10.97
N GLU A 322 6.57 16.02 11.49
CA GLU A 322 6.56 16.71 12.77
C GLU A 322 6.43 15.76 13.98
N GLY A 323 6.14 14.47 13.77
CA GLY A 323 5.94 13.49 14.84
C GLY A 323 4.65 13.65 15.66
N ILE A 324 3.65 14.37 15.13
CA ILE A 324 2.38 14.68 15.83
C ILE A 324 1.15 13.98 15.26
N ALA A 325 1.32 13.10 14.27
CA ALA A 325 0.22 12.39 13.64
C ALA A 325 -0.29 11.24 14.51
N ALA A 326 -1.46 11.39 15.12
CA ALA A 326 -2.16 10.28 15.75
C ALA A 326 -2.59 9.22 14.68
N VAL A 327 -2.68 7.95 15.08
CA VAL A 327 -3.03 6.84 14.17
C VAL A 327 -4.42 6.98 13.56
N GLU A 328 -5.34 7.60 14.27
CA GLU A 328 -6.71 7.90 13.83
C GLU A 328 -6.73 8.82 12.61
N ILE A 329 -5.79 9.76 12.50
CA ILE A 329 -5.70 10.67 11.34
C ILE A 329 -5.36 9.87 10.08
N THR A 330 -4.46 8.89 10.19
CA THR A 330 -4.19 7.95 9.08
C THR A 330 -5.45 7.15 8.71
N SER A 331 -6.25 6.74 9.70
CA SER A 331 -7.53 6.05 9.46
C SER A 331 -8.55 6.93 8.75
N ILE A 332 -8.65 8.23 9.10
CA ILE A 332 -9.49 9.20 8.39
C ILE A 332 -9.08 9.25 6.91
N MET A 333 -7.79 9.46 6.64
CA MET A 333 -7.31 9.66 5.27
C MET A 333 -7.40 8.39 4.44
N LYS A 334 -7.01 7.22 4.99
CA LYS A 334 -7.14 5.93 4.27
C LYS A 334 -8.60 5.65 3.94
N ARG A 335 -9.50 5.76 4.92
CA ARG A 335 -10.93 5.52 4.73
C ARG A 335 -11.54 6.45 3.67
N ASN A 336 -11.30 7.77 3.82
CA ASN A 336 -11.85 8.77 2.90
C ASN A 336 -11.32 8.55 1.48
N ASN A 337 -9.99 8.53 1.32
CA ASN A 337 -9.39 8.57 0.00
C ASN A 337 -9.63 7.27 -0.78
N CYS A 338 -9.58 6.09 -0.12
CA CYS A 338 -9.90 4.82 -0.80
C CYS A 338 -11.37 4.77 -1.24
N GLY A 339 -12.31 5.14 -0.37
CA GLY A 339 -13.74 5.14 -0.70
C GLY A 339 -14.06 6.12 -1.84
N LYS A 340 -13.54 7.35 -1.77
CA LYS A 340 -13.76 8.36 -2.81
C LYS A 340 -13.09 7.99 -4.13
N SER A 341 -11.88 7.42 -4.11
CA SER A 341 -11.20 6.96 -5.32
C SER A 341 -11.97 5.82 -6.00
N LEU A 342 -12.56 4.91 -5.23
CA LEU A 342 -13.42 3.86 -5.76
C LEU A 342 -14.69 4.43 -6.43
N ASP A 343 -15.34 5.41 -5.80
CA ASP A 343 -16.49 6.09 -6.39
C ASP A 343 -16.10 6.84 -7.68
N ILE A 344 -14.95 7.48 -7.70
CA ILE A 344 -14.39 8.14 -8.90
C ILE A 344 -14.15 7.14 -10.02
N ALA A 345 -13.54 5.98 -9.74
CA ALA A 345 -13.32 4.95 -10.75
C ALA A 345 -14.65 4.41 -11.33
N ARG A 346 -15.68 4.24 -10.49
CA ARG A 346 -17.04 3.86 -10.92
C ARG A 346 -17.66 4.92 -11.84
N MET A 347 -17.54 6.21 -11.49
CA MET A 347 -18.02 7.31 -12.33
C MET A 347 -17.27 7.37 -13.66
N ALA A 348 -15.93 7.25 -13.65
CA ALA A 348 -15.12 7.24 -14.86
C ALA A 348 -15.51 6.09 -15.81
N ARG A 349 -15.65 4.88 -15.26
CA ARG A 349 -16.11 3.72 -16.02
C ARG A 349 -17.50 3.95 -16.64
N ASP A 350 -18.43 4.50 -15.88
CA ASP A 350 -19.78 4.79 -16.35
C ASP A 350 -19.78 5.83 -17.49
N MET A 351 -19.03 6.92 -17.35
CA MET A 351 -18.91 7.98 -18.35
C MET A 351 -18.35 7.49 -19.69
N MET A 352 -17.55 6.43 -19.69
CA MET A 352 -16.94 5.85 -20.90
C MET A 352 -17.83 4.78 -21.56
N GLY A 353 -18.99 4.45 -20.98
CA GLY A 353 -19.95 3.50 -21.55
C GLY A 353 -19.32 2.11 -21.79
N GLY A 354 -19.54 1.53 -22.98
CA GLY A 354 -18.97 0.22 -23.34
C GLY A 354 -17.45 0.16 -23.30
N ASN A 355 -16.78 1.25 -23.67
CA ASN A 355 -15.31 1.35 -23.60
C ASN A 355 -14.79 1.32 -22.13
N GLY A 356 -15.60 1.78 -21.19
CA GLY A 356 -15.28 1.69 -19.77
C GLY A 356 -15.27 0.27 -19.18
N ILE A 357 -15.72 -0.74 -19.95
CA ILE A 357 -15.72 -2.15 -19.56
C ILE A 357 -14.43 -2.86 -20.06
N SER A 358 -13.77 -2.31 -21.09
CA SER A 358 -12.53 -2.88 -21.62
C SER A 358 -11.32 -2.47 -20.78
N ASP A 359 -10.40 -3.41 -20.56
CA ASP A 359 -9.15 -3.16 -19.85
C ASP A 359 -8.18 -2.23 -20.61
N GLU A 360 -8.33 -2.10 -21.92
CA GLU A 360 -7.55 -1.20 -22.78
C GLU A 360 -7.67 0.27 -22.37
N PHE A 361 -8.83 0.66 -21.82
CA PHE A 361 -9.09 2.04 -21.40
C PHE A 361 -8.62 2.33 -19.97
N GLY A 362 -8.16 1.33 -19.22
CA GLY A 362 -7.54 1.44 -17.91
C GLY A 362 -8.49 1.65 -16.74
N VAL A 363 -9.65 2.30 -16.93
CA VAL A 363 -10.57 2.62 -15.81
C VAL A 363 -11.19 1.39 -15.16
N ALA A 364 -11.49 0.33 -15.93
CA ALA A 364 -12.01 -0.93 -15.38
C ALA A 364 -10.96 -1.61 -14.49
N ARG A 365 -9.69 -1.56 -14.88
CA ARG A 365 -8.57 -2.08 -14.10
C ARG A 365 -8.43 -1.34 -12.77
N HIS A 366 -8.44 0.00 -12.79
CA HIS A 366 -8.43 0.80 -11.56
C HIS A 366 -9.65 0.53 -10.68
N LEU A 367 -10.83 0.36 -11.26
CA LEU A 367 -12.05 0.04 -10.52
C LEU A 367 -11.90 -1.24 -9.69
N VAL A 368 -11.51 -2.36 -10.32
CA VAL A 368 -11.36 -3.63 -9.60
C VAL A 368 -10.17 -3.63 -8.62
N ASN A 369 -9.12 -2.88 -8.93
CA ASN A 369 -8.01 -2.67 -8.00
C ASN A 369 -8.46 -1.89 -6.76
N LEU A 370 -9.23 -0.82 -6.92
CA LEU A 370 -9.69 0.02 -5.82
C LEU A 370 -10.73 -0.68 -4.93
N GLU A 371 -11.47 -1.70 -5.42
CA GLU A 371 -12.26 -2.57 -4.55
C GLU A 371 -11.36 -3.31 -3.55
N VAL A 372 -10.18 -3.76 -3.97
CA VAL A 372 -9.19 -4.39 -3.07
C VAL A 372 -8.57 -3.35 -2.14
N VAL A 373 -8.17 -2.18 -2.65
CA VAL A 373 -7.59 -1.07 -1.87
C VAL A 373 -8.53 -0.60 -0.76
N ASN A 374 -9.82 -0.57 -1.02
CA ASN A 374 -10.85 -0.22 -0.03
C ASN A 374 -11.05 -1.33 1.03
N THR A 375 -10.63 -2.57 0.73
CA THR A 375 -10.85 -3.75 1.57
C THR A 375 -9.67 -4.07 2.47
N TYR A 376 -8.42 -4.04 1.97
CA TYR A 376 -7.24 -4.51 2.71
C TYR A 376 -6.70 -3.49 3.72
N GLU A 377 -5.76 -3.96 4.57
CA GLU A 377 -5.09 -3.17 5.61
C GLU A 377 -6.04 -2.43 6.55
N GLY A 378 -7.12 -3.10 6.92
CA GLY A 378 -8.29 -2.55 7.58
C GLY A 378 -9.34 -2.15 6.53
N THR A 379 -10.49 -2.80 6.59
CA THR A 379 -11.62 -2.46 5.71
C THR A 379 -12.09 -1.03 5.96
N HIS A 380 -12.83 -0.48 5.00
CA HIS A 380 -13.48 0.83 5.15
C HIS A 380 -14.25 0.94 6.48
N ASP A 381 -14.93 -0.15 6.89
CA ASP A 381 -15.71 -0.19 8.12
C ASP A 381 -14.82 -0.32 9.37
N ILE A 382 -13.73 -1.11 9.34
CA ILE A 382 -12.78 -1.17 10.46
C ILE A 382 -12.21 0.20 10.77
N HIS A 383 -11.87 1.01 9.74
CA HIS A 383 -11.44 2.39 9.97
C HIS A 383 -12.55 3.26 10.57
N ALA A 384 -13.82 3.05 10.19
CA ALA A 384 -14.93 3.73 10.82
C ALA A 384 -15.05 3.37 12.32
N LEU A 385 -14.84 2.10 12.69
CA LEU A 385 -14.88 1.65 14.08
C LEU A 385 -13.70 2.19 14.90
N ILE A 386 -12.50 2.29 14.33
CA ILE A 386 -11.35 2.97 14.97
C ILE A 386 -11.72 4.41 15.31
N LEU A 387 -12.29 5.14 14.35
CA LEU A 387 -12.71 6.53 14.54
C LEU A 387 -13.87 6.65 15.52
N GLY A 388 -14.86 5.77 15.44
CA GLY A 388 -16.00 5.73 16.35
C GLY A 388 -15.55 5.57 17.79
N ARG A 389 -14.60 4.68 18.08
CA ARG A 389 -13.98 4.51 19.39
C ARG A 389 -13.26 5.79 19.83
N ALA A 390 -12.48 6.41 18.98
CA ALA A 390 -11.73 7.62 19.31
C ALA A 390 -12.67 8.80 19.63
N ILE A 391 -13.79 8.90 18.92
CA ILE A 391 -14.78 9.98 19.09
C ILE A 391 -15.63 9.78 20.34
N THR A 392 -16.03 8.53 20.64
CA THR A 392 -17.01 8.23 21.69
C THR A 392 -16.39 7.67 22.98
N GLY A 393 -15.15 7.19 22.93
CA GLY A 393 -14.52 6.43 24.02
C GLY A 393 -15.03 5.00 24.16
N ILE A 394 -15.97 4.55 23.30
CA ILE A 394 -16.61 3.23 23.38
C ILE A 394 -16.15 2.37 22.22
N ALA A 395 -15.56 1.20 22.50
CA ALA A 395 -15.21 0.23 21.51
C ALA A 395 -16.47 -0.45 20.93
N ALA A 396 -16.51 -0.63 19.60
CA ALA A 396 -17.61 -1.37 18.95
C ALA A 396 -17.55 -2.87 19.21
N PHE A 397 -16.35 -3.39 19.53
CA PHE A 397 -16.14 -4.77 19.96
C PHE A 397 -15.63 -4.76 21.38
N SER A 398 -16.22 -5.61 22.23
CA SER A 398 -15.68 -5.99 23.54
C SER A 398 -14.88 -7.27 23.34
N ASN A 399 -13.60 -7.27 23.68
CA ASN A 399 -12.85 -8.50 23.87
C ASN A 399 -13.13 -9.08 25.23
#